data_2286811322369faa7dd9716d3db651a7
#
_entry.id   2286811322369faa7dd9716d3db651a7
#
_cell.length_a   1.000
_cell.length_b   1.000
_cell.length_c   1.000
_cell.angle_alpha   90.00
_cell.angle_beta   90.00
_cell.angle_gamma   90.00
#
_symmetry.space_group_name_H-M   'P 1'
#
loop_
_entity.id
_entity.type
_entity.pdbx_description
1 polymer ?
#
loop_
_entity_poly.entity_id
_entity_poly.type
_entity_poly.pdbx_seq_one_letter_code
_entity_poly.pdbx_strand_id
1 'polypeptide(L)'
;MSKRPPHPLNIQRPGSSSQLLESAALALRMQRPDEAERLAFGVLKSDRGNLLAAQIIGRSLLMLNRADEAIVPLERAARRSDDPEIETLLAVALAAVGRGGEALDRLRRTIARRPPFPPAFLEYASQLGKIARVDEAIAVLESGLALTPDAVDLRTQLGYLHIKRNNRTEARAIFSQLLAAAPERYDVLVGLAKVMALDGEYAAAADLYRRALGMRPDDAVTRTNLGVCQLEMGEREAGEACLRAIAHGAPQLAGQALTSLAAASHGRFFLRPSAAAKFLGIEGS
;
A
#
# COMPACT_ATOMS: atom_id res chain seq x y z
N MET A 1 4.37 15.77 -69.63
CA MET A 1 4.22 16.18 -68.20
C MET A 1 3.65 15.01 -67.41
N SER A 2 4.52 14.22 -66.80
CA SER A 2 4.14 13.01 -66.06
C SER A 2 3.89 13.41 -64.60
N LYS A 3 2.65 13.21 -64.09
CA LYS A 3 2.27 13.40 -62.70
C LYS A 3 2.72 12.20 -61.87
N ARG A 4 3.65 12.36 -60.95
CA ARG A 4 3.98 11.36 -59.91
C ARG A 4 2.76 11.15 -58.99
N PRO A 5 2.44 9.90 -58.60
CA PRO A 5 1.41 9.64 -57.61
C PRO A 5 1.88 10.10 -56.20
N PRO A 6 0.95 10.48 -55.31
CA PRO A 6 1.30 10.86 -53.95
C PRO A 6 1.82 9.68 -53.16
N HIS A 7 2.85 9.93 -52.32
CA HIS A 7 3.39 8.96 -51.36
C HIS A 7 2.29 8.49 -50.42
N PRO A 8 2.21 7.18 -50.14
CA PRO A 8 1.31 6.69 -49.09
C PRO A 8 1.76 7.24 -47.73
N LEU A 9 0.81 7.82 -47.00
CA LEU A 9 0.95 8.21 -45.62
C LEU A 9 1.48 7.03 -44.83
N ASN A 10 2.60 7.23 -44.16
CA ASN A 10 3.23 6.26 -43.25
C ASN A 10 2.29 6.04 -42.04
N ILE A 11 1.36 5.09 -42.17
CA ILE A 11 0.56 4.60 -41.07
C ILE A 11 1.56 3.90 -40.16
N GLN A 12 1.94 4.52 -39.03
CA GLN A 12 2.72 3.91 -37.99
C GLN A 12 2.06 2.58 -37.63
N ARG A 13 2.71 1.47 -37.96
CA ARG A 13 2.27 0.14 -37.53
C ARG A 13 2.14 0.17 -36.01
N PRO A 14 1.01 -0.28 -35.44
CA PRO A 14 0.92 -0.42 -34.01
C PRO A 14 2.12 -1.25 -33.55
N GLY A 15 2.84 -0.77 -32.49
CA GLY A 15 4.02 -1.43 -31.96
C GLY A 15 3.74 -2.91 -31.70
N SER A 16 4.75 -3.76 -31.80
CA SER A 16 4.58 -5.19 -31.51
C SER A 16 3.92 -5.38 -30.15
N SER A 17 3.16 -6.47 -29.95
CA SER A 17 2.51 -6.75 -28.66
C SER A 17 3.50 -6.67 -27.48
N SER A 18 4.77 -7.05 -27.70
CA SER A 18 5.84 -6.89 -26.71
C SER A 18 6.10 -5.45 -26.35
N GLN A 19 6.24 -4.55 -27.33
CA GLN A 19 6.47 -3.12 -27.10
C GLN A 19 5.30 -2.46 -26.35
N LEU A 20 4.07 -2.84 -26.68
CA LEU A 20 2.88 -2.34 -25.98
C LEU A 20 2.86 -2.78 -24.53
N LEU A 21 3.23 -4.05 -24.23
CA LEU A 21 3.30 -4.57 -22.86
C LEU A 21 4.45 -3.93 -22.05
N GLU A 22 5.61 -3.70 -22.66
CA GLU A 22 6.72 -2.99 -22.04
C GLU A 22 6.31 -1.55 -21.68
N SER A 23 5.64 -0.86 -22.61
CA SER A 23 5.12 0.48 -22.37
C SER A 23 4.05 0.49 -21.28
N ALA A 24 3.16 -0.50 -21.25
CA ALA A 24 2.14 -0.65 -20.22
C ALA A 24 2.76 -0.93 -18.83
N ALA A 25 3.76 -1.79 -18.76
CA ALA A 25 4.50 -2.05 -17.52
C ALA A 25 5.25 -0.80 -17.03
N LEU A 26 5.81 0.00 -17.93
CA LEU A 26 6.41 1.29 -17.60
C LEU A 26 5.38 2.28 -17.07
N ALA A 27 4.20 2.37 -17.71
CA ALA A 27 3.11 3.23 -17.25
C ALA A 27 2.67 2.89 -15.81
N LEU A 28 2.56 1.59 -15.47
CA LEU A 28 2.29 1.17 -14.08
C LEU A 28 3.36 1.66 -13.10
N ARG A 29 4.65 1.50 -13.44
CA ARG A 29 5.75 2.00 -12.59
C ARG A 29 5.70 3.51 -12.40
N MET A 30 5.22 4.24 -13.42
CA MET A 30 5.05 5.69 -13.37
C MET A 30 3.72 6.13 -12.73
N GLN A 31 2.98 5.23 -12.08
CA GLN A 31 1.68 5.49 -11.45
C GLN A 31 0.63 6.04 -12.44
N ARG A 32 0.61 5.51 -13.67
CA ARG A 32 -0.34 5.85 -14.74
C ARG A 32 -1.19 4.63 -15.10
N PRO A 33 -2.09 4.21 -14.21
CA PRO A 33 -2.86 2.96 -14.40
C PRO A 33 -3.81 3.01 -15.60
N ASP A 34 -4.42 4.16 -15.91
CA ASP A 34 -5.31 4.31 -17.08
C ASP A 34 -4.57 4.07 -18.39
N GLU A 35 -3.33 4.58 -18.52
CA GLU A 35 -2.50 4.37 -19.68
C GLU A 35 -2.09 2.89 -19.82
N ALA A 36 -1.70 2.28 -18.71
CA ALA A 36 -1.33 0.88 -18.65
C ALA A 36 -2.49 -0.03 -19.04
N GLU A 37 -3.68 0.21 -18.51
CA GLU A 37 -4.92 -0.51 -18.86
C GLU A 37 -5.18 -0.44 -20.37
N ARG A 38 -5.18 0.76 -20.94
CA ARG A 38 -5.46 0.99 -22.37
C ARG A 38 -4.49 0.22 -23.26
N LEU A 39 -3.18 0.28 -22.97
CA LEU A 39 -2.14 -0.40 -23.75
C LEU A 39 -2.28 -1.92 -23.65
N ALA A 40 -2.43 -2.47 -22.45
CA ALA A 40 -2.56 -3.89 -22.22
C ALA A 40 -3.90 -4.45 -22.77
N PHE A 41 -4.98 -3.67 -22.73
CA PHE A 41 -6.26 -4.05 -23.31
C PHE A 41 -6.18 -4.18 -24.84
N GLY A 42 -5.38 -3.34 -25.51
CA GLY A 42 -5.09 -3.48 -26.94
C GLY A 42 -4.46 -4.83 -27.27
N VAL A 43 -3.53 -5.32 -26.44
CA VAL A 43 -2.92 -6.64 -26.61
C VAL A 43 -3.92 -7.75 -26.31
N LEU A 44 -4.71 -7.64 -25.24
CA LEU A 44 -5.67 -8.67 -24.87
C LEU A 44 -6.80 -8.84 -25.90
N LYS A 45 -7.12 -7.82 -26.71
CA LYS A 45 -8.06 -7.91 -27.83
C LYS A 45 -7.54 -8.81 -28.96
N SER A 46 -6.24 -8.73 -29.26
CA SER A 46 -5.60 -9.54 -30.30
C SER A 46 -5.19 -10.92 -29.80
N ASP A 47 -4.76 -11.02 -28.56
CA ASP A 47 -4.38 -12.25 -27.87
C ASP A 47 -5.10 -12.38 -26.53
N ARG A 48 -6.28 -13.02 -26.55
CA ARG A 48 -7.12 -13.22 -25.37
C ARG A 48 -6.50 -14.15 -24.32
N GLY A 49 -5.39 -14.79 -24.63
CA GLY A 49 -4.64 -15.69 -23.74
C GLY A 49 -3.42 -15.05 -23.11
N ASN A 50 -3.12 -13.80 -23.44
CA ASN A 50 -1.92 -13.13 -22.96
C ASN A 50 -1.95 -12.87 -21.45
N LEU A 51 -1.16 -13.64 -20.71
CA LEU A 51 -1.13 -13.60 -19.26
C LEU A 51 -0.58 -12.27 -18.73
N LEU A 52 0.48 -11.75 -19.35
CA LEU A 52 1.08 -10.48 -18.94
C LEU A 52 0.12 -9.30 -19.16
N ALA A 53 -0.64 -9.31 -20.26
CA ALA A 53 -1.68 -8.31 -20.48
C ALA A 53 -2.77 -8.41 -19.40
N ALA A 54 -3.19 -9.62 -19.03
CA ALA A 54 -4.18 -9.83 -17.97
C ALA A 54 -3.66 -9.35 -16.59
N GLN A 55 -2.39 -9.63 -16.27
CA GLN A 55 -1.74 -9.14 -15.05
C GLN A 55 -1.72 -7.59 -14.99
N ILE A 56 -1.28 -6.94 -16.09
CA ILE A 56 -1.22 -5.49 -16.17
C ILE A 56 -2.61 -4.87 -16.02
N ILE A 57 -3.62 -5.42 -16.72
CA ILE A 57 -5.01 -4.95 -16.63
C ILE A 57 -5.54 -5.12 -15.20
N GLY A 58 -5.36 -6.30 -14.61
CA GLY A 58 -5.80 -6.57 -13.24
C GLY A 58 -5.19 -5.59 -12.24
N ARG A 59 -3.88 -5.37 -12.34
CA ARG A 59 -3.15 -4.43 -11.48
C ARG A 59 -3.61 -2.99 -11.70
N SER A 60 -3.81 -2.55 -12.96
CA SER A 60 -4.31 -1.22 -13.31
C SER A 60 -5.69 -0.98 -12.72
N LEU A 61 -6.62 -1.90 -12.92
CA LEU A 61 -8.00 -1.78 -12.43
C LEU A 61 -8.07 -1.76 -10.90
N LEU A 62 -7.24 -2.55 -10.22
CA LEU A 62 -7.12 -2.49 -8.75
C LEU A 62 -6.59 -1.13 -8.27
N MET A 63 -5.60 -0.55 -8.94
CA MET A 63 -5.08 0.80 -8.62
C MET A 63 -6.13 1.89 -8.86
N LEU A 64 -7.05 1.69 -9.80
CA LEU A 64 -8.17 2.60 -10.11
C LEU A 64 -9.40 2.37 -9.22
N ASN A 65 -9.33 1.47 -8.24
CA ASN A 65 -10.46 1.03 -7.41
C ASN A 65 -11.64 0.43 -8.20
N ARG A 66 -11.36 -0.15 -9.38
CA ARG A 66 -12.31 -0.81 -10.28
C ARG A 66 -12.15 -2.34 -10.20
N ALA A 67 -12.20 -2.87 -8.97
CA ALA A 67 -11.91 -4.28 -8.69
C ALA A 67 -12.92 -5.25 -9.34
N ASP A 68 -14.17 -4.86 -9.47
CA ASP A 68 -15.23 -5.63 -10.14
C ASP A 68 -14.92 -5.90 -11.61
N GLU A 69 -14.37 -4.93 -12.32
CA GLU A 69 -13.96 -5.08 -13.71
C GLU A 69 -12.70 -5.96 -13.88
N ALA A 70 -11.86 -6.05 -12.85
CA ALA A 70 -10.66 -6.89 -12.87
C ALA A 70 -10.98 -8.40 -12.80
N ILE A 71 -12.11 -8.80 -12.21
CA ILE A 71 -12.44 -10.21 -11.94
C ILE A 71 -12.49 -11.02 -13.24
N VAL A 72 -13.26 -10.58 -14.22
CA VAL A 72 -13.49 -11.35 -15.45
C VAL A 72 -12.20 -11.64 -16.25
N PRO A 73 -11.34 -10.64 -16.54
CA PRO A 73 -10.08 -10.91 -17.23
C PRO A 73 -9.13 -11.79 -16.41
N LEU A 74 -9.05 -11.59 -15.08
CA LEU A 74 -8.21 -12.41 -14.21
C LEU A 74 -8.73 -13.85 -14.07
N GLU A 75 -10.04 -14.06 -13.96
CA GLU A 75 -10.62 -15.42 -13.96
C GLU A 75 -10.34 -16.18 -15.26
N ARG A 76 -10.41 -15.50 -16.41
CA ARG A 76 -10.06 -16.11 -17.71
C ARG A 76 -8.60 -16.55 -17.75
N ALA A 77 -7.72 -15.69 -17.24
CA ALA A 77 -6.29 -16.00 -17.18
C ALA A 77 -6.02 -17.15 -16.20
N ALA A 78 -6.62 -17.15 -15.02
CA ALA A 78 -6.49 -18.18 -14.00
C ALA A 78 -6.98 -19.57 -14.45
N ARG A 79 -7.96 -19.64 -15.36
CA ARG A 79 -8.41 -20.93 -15.95
C ARG A 79 -7.41 -21.52 -16.92
N ARG A 80 -6.46 -20.73 -17.43
CA ARG A 80 -5.50 -21.13 -18.46
C ARG A 80 -4.09 -21.30 -17.93
N SER A 81 -3.84 -20.79 -16.75
CA SER A 81 -2.52 -20.77 -16.14
C SER A 81 -2.63 -20.88 -14.62
N ASP A 82 -1.70 -21.61 -14.06
CA ASP A 82 -1.47 -21.68 -12.60
C ASP A 82 -0.54 -20.56 -12.08
N ASP A 83 -0.50 -19.43 -12.78
CA ASP A 83 0.35 -18.29 -12.44
C ASP A 83 -0.02 -17.72 -11.05
N PRO A 84 0.89 -17.72 -10.08
CA PRO A 84 0.58 -17.29 -8.72
C PRO A 84 0.29 -15.79 -8.62
N GLU A 85 0.81 -14.97 -9.54
CA GLU A 85 0.50 -13.54 -9.57
C GLU A 85 -0.95 -13.29 -10.00
N ILE A 86 -1.42 -13.99 -11.04
CA ILE A 86 -2.82 -13.90 -11.50
C ILE A 86 -3.78 -14.34 -10.40
N GLU A 87 -3.49 -15.45 -9.72
CA GLU A 87 -4.31 -15.94 -8.61
C GLU A 87 -4.32 -14.94 -7.43
N THR A 88 -3.19 -14.31 -7.15
CA THR A 88 -3.09 -13.30 -6.10
C THR A 88 -3.88 -12.04 -6.46
N LEU A 89 -3.72 -11.51 -7.69
CA LEU A 89 -4.49 -10.35 -8.16
C LEU A 89 -5.99 -10.62 -8.16
N LEU A 90 -6.40 -11.83 -8.58
CA LEU A 90 -7.80 -12.23 -8.54
C LEU A 90 -8.34 -12.29 -7.11
N ALA A 91 -7.56 -12.80 -6.18
CA ALA A 91 -7.94 -12.81 -4.76
C ALA A 91 -8.10 -11.39 -4.20
N VAL A 92 -7.19 -10.45 -4.55
CA VAL A 92 -7.32 -9.04 -4.19
C VAL A 92 -8.63 -8.44 -4.73
N ALA A 93 -8.93 -8.69 -6.02
CA ALA A 93 -10.15 -8.20 -6.65
C ALA A 93 -11.41 -8.77 -5.98
N LEU A 94 -11.44 -10.08 -5.70
CA LEU A 94 -12.54 -10.74 -5.00
C LEU A 94 -12.76 -10.17 -3.58
N ALA A 95 -11.67 -9.96 -2.84
CA ALA A 95 -11.74 -9.38 -1.50
C ALA A 95 -12.30 -7.95 -1.53
N ALA A 96 -11.91 -7.15 -2.53
CA ALA A 96 -12.37 -5.77 -2.67
C ALA A 96 -13.88 -5.66 -2.96
N VAL A 97 -14.45 -6.66 -3.65
CA VAL A 97 -15.91 -6.70 -3.91
C VAL A 97 -16.69 -7.50 -2.85
N GLY A 98 -16.09 -7.80 -1.69
CA GLY A 98 -16.76 -8.46 -0.58
C GLY A 98 -16.80 -10.01 -0.66
N ARG A 99 -16.17 -10.63 -1.69
CA ARG A 99 -16.06 -12.10 -1.84
C ARG A 99 -14.85 -12.65 -1.07
N GLY A 100 -14.70 -12.24 0.19
CA GLY A 100 -13.50 -12.51 1.01
C GLY A 100 -13.24 -14.01 1.25
N GLY A 101 -14.26 -14.84 1.39
CA GLY A 101 -14.10 -16.30 1.54
C GLY A 101 -13.40 -16.94 0.33
N GLU A 102 -13.84 -16.59 -0.86
CA GLU A 102 -13.21 -17.08 -2.10
C GLU A 102 -11.78 -16.57 -2.27
N ALA A 103 -11.53 -15.32 -1.87
CA ALA A 103 -10.19 -14.74 -1.89
C ALA A 103 -9.23 -15.53 -0.99
N LEU A 104 -9.64 -15.82 0.27
CA LEU A 104 -8.84 -16.60 1.22
C LEU A 104 -8.58 -18.02 0.72
N ASP A 105 -9.58 -18.68 0.11
CA ASP A 105 -9.42 -20.03 -0.43
C ASP A 105 -8.45 -20.07 -1.60
N ARG A 106 -8.44 -19.03 -2.46
CA ARG A 106 -7.46 -18.91 -3.54
C ARG A 106 -6.05 -18.69 -3.00
N LEU A 107 -5.89 -17.75 -2.08
CA LEU A 107 -4.59 -17.43 -1.48
C LEU A 107 -4.00 -18.64 -0.76
N ARG A 108 -4.81 -19.36 0.02
CA ARG A 108 -4.39 -20.61 0.69
C ARG A 108 -3.84 -21.64 -0.30
N ARG A 109 -4.49 -21.81 -1.44
CA ARG A 109 -4.01 -22.71 -2.51
C ARG A 109 -2.74 -22.18 -3.17
N THR A 110 -2.64 -20.88 -3.36
CA THR A 110 -1.49 -20.24 -4.01
C THR A 110 -0.22 -20.38 -3.18
N ILE A 111 -0.30 -20.13 -1.86
CA ILE A 111 0.88 -20.27 -0.97
C ILE A 111 1.38 -21.70 -0.81
N ALA A 112 0.54 -22.70 -1.11
CA ALA A 112 0.93 -24.11 -1.07
C ALA A 112 1.77 -24.53 -2.28
N ARG A 113 1.81 -23.72 -3.34
CA ARG A 113 2.53 -24.02 -4.59
C ARG A 113 4.05 -23.84 -4.45
N ARG A 114 4.79 -24.43 -5.37
CA ARG A 114 6.25 -24.30 -5.47
C ARG A 114 6.65 -23.92 -6.90
N PRO A 115 7.59 -23.00 -7.11
CA PRO A 115 8.33 -22.27 -6.07
C PRO A 115 7.42 -21.30 -5.29
N PRO A 116 7.81 -20.89 -4.05
CA PRO A 116 7.00 -19.98 -3.24
C PRO A 116 6.91 -18.59 -3.90
N PHE A 117 5.75 -17.97 -3.77
CA PHE A 117 5.48 -16.62 -4.27
C PHE A 117 5.19 -15.67 -3.11
N PRO A 118 6.18 -14.90 -2.62
CA PRO A 118 6.05 -14.06 -1.43
C PRO A 118 4.85 -13.10 -1.44
N PRO A 119 4.46 -12.46 -2.57
CA PRO A 119 3.29 -11.59 -2.59
C PRO A 119 1.97 -12.28 -2.20
N ALA A 120 1.82 -13.59 -2.48
CA ALA A 120 0.63 -14.33 -2.06
C ALA A 120 0.55 -14.50 -0.54
N PHE A 121 1.69 -14.71 0.13
CA PHE A 121 1.75 -14.77 1.60
C PHE A 121 1.40 -13.42 2.22
N LEU A 122 1.93 -12.32 1.65
CA LEU A 122 1.59 -10.95 2.09
C LEU A 122 0.09 -10.70 2.00
N GLU A 123 -0.50 -11.00 0.85
CA GLU A 123 -1.91 -10.73 0.63
C GLU A 123 -2.78 -11.62 1.52
N TYR A 124 -2.41 -12.91 1.69
CA TYR A 124 -3.16 -13.81 2.57
C TYR A 124 -3.14 -13.32 4.02
N ALA A 125 -1.97 -12.94 4.53
CA ALA A 125 -1.83 -12.36 5.87
C ALA A 125 -2.60 -11.04 6.00
N SER A 126 -2.58 -10.18 4.96
CA SER A 126 -3.35 -8.92 4.92
C SER A 126 -4.86 -9.18 5.06
N GLN A 127 -5.41 -10.11 4.27
CA GLN A 127 -6.83 -10.46 4.33
C GLN A 127 -7.23 -11.07 5.67
N LEU A 128 -6.41 -11.97 6.23
CA LEU A 128 -6.62 -12.51 7.58
C LEU A 128 -6.58 -11.40 8.64
N GLY A 129 -5.66 -10.45 8.51
CA GLY A 129 -5.55 -9.31 9.41
C GLY A 129 -6.77 -8.38 9.38
N LYS A 130 -7.41 -8.19 8.21
CA LYS A 130 -8.64 -7.39 8.05
C LYS A 130 -9.83 -8.00 8.81
N ILE A 131 -9.91 -9.32 8.89
CA ILE A 131 -10.96 -10.05 9.63
C ILE A 131 -10.54 -10.42 11.05
N ALA A 132 -9.52 -9.75 11.60
CA ALA A 132 -8.99 -9.92 12.95
C ALA A 132 -8.39 -11.31 13.28
N ARG A 133 -8.11 -12.16 12.28
CA ARG A 133 -7.42 -13.46 12.46
C ARG A 133 -5.89 -13.24 12.50
N VAL A 134 -5.42 -12.48 13.49
CA VAL A 134 -4.04 -11.98 13.54
C VAL A 134 -3.03 -13.13 13.75
N ASP A 135 -3.34 -14.12 14.60
CA ASP A 135 -2.43 -15.24 14.86
C ASP A 135 -2.22 -16.11 13.61
N GLU A 136 -3.26 -16.31 12.83
CA GLU A 136 -3.15 -17.04 11.57
C GLU A 136 -2.37 -16.24 10.52
N ALA A 137 -2.54 -14.93 10.50
CA ALA A 137 -1.75 -14.05 9.62
C ALA A 137 -0.26 -14.12 9.96
N ILE A 138 0.09 -14.14 11.25
CA ILE A 138 1.47 -14.33 11.71
C ILE A 138 2.01 -15.68 11.24
N ALA A 139 1.29 -16.78 11.49
CA ALA A 139 1.71 -18.11 11.07
C ALA A 139 1.92 -18.23 9.54
N VAL A 140 1.08 -17.57 8.75
CA VAL A 140 1.23 -17.51 7.30
C VAL A 140 2.54 -16.81 6.90
N LEU A 141 2.86 -15.66 7.51
CA LEU A 141 4.10 -14.94 7.21
C LEU A 141 5.34 -15.71 7.67
N GLU A 142 5.29 -16.33 8.84
CA GLU A 142 6.38 -17.18 9.33
C GLU A 142 6.64 -18.37 8.39
N SER A 143 5.57 -19.01 7.90
CA SER A 143 5.70 -20.10 6.91
C SER A 143 6.29 -19.60 5.58
N GLY A 144 5.93 -18.39 5.16
CA GLY A 144 6.51 -17.74 3.98
C GLY A 144 8.00 -17.44 4.17
N LEU A 145 8.37 -16.90 5.32
CA LEU A 145 9.77 -16.60 5.67
C LEU A 145 10.64 -17.85 5.81
N ALA A 146 10.08 -18.96 6.27
CA ALA A 146 10.81 -20.24 6.28
C ALA A 146 11.19 -20.71 4.86
N LEU A 147 10.41 -20.34 3.85
CA LEU A 147 10.65 -20.68 2.45
C LEU A 147 11.45 -19.59 1.71
N THR A 148 11.34 -18.34 2.14
CA THR A 148 11.97 -17.16 1.54
C THR A 148 12.54 -16.26 2.63
N PRO A 149 13.66 -16.65 3.28
CA PRO A 149 14.19 -15.93 4.44
C PRO A 149 14.54 -14.44 4.17
N ASP A 150 14.91 -14.14 2.92
CA ASP A 150 15.33 -12.79 2.50
C ASP A 150 14.14 -11.89 2.07
N ALA A 151 12.89 -12.37 2.19
CA ALA A 151 11.70 -11.61 1.83
C ALA A 151 11.44 -10.49 2.86
N VAL A 152 12.07 -9.34 2.65
CA VAL A 152 12.01 -8.18 3.54
C VAL A 152 10.57 -7.72 3.75
N ASP A 153 9.73 -7.76 2.73
CA ASP A 153 8.33 -7.33 2.83
C ASP A 153 7.51 -8.24 3.76
N LEU A 154 7.73 -9.57 3.72
CA LEU A 154 7.10 -10.50 4.66
C LEU A 154 7.51 -10.18 6.10
N ARG A 155 8.80 -9.95 6.31
CA ARG A 155 9.35 -9.63 7.64
C ARG A 155 8.83 -8.29 8.16
N THR A 156 8.73 -7.29 7.29
CA THR A 156 8.13 -5.98 7.64
C THR A 156 6.67 -6.13 8.06
N GLN A 157 5.89 -6.87 7.28
CA GLN A 157 4.47 -7.13 7.60
C GLN A 157 4.31 -7.93 8.89
N LEU A 158 5.20 -8.89 9.16
CA LEU A 158 5.24 -9.63 10.42
C LEU A 158 5.44 -8.68 11.61
N GLY A 159 6.36 -7.72 11.51
CA GLY A 159 6.55 -6.67 12.52
C GLY A 159 5.27 -5.87 12.79
N TYR A 160 4.54 -5.47 11.75
CA TYR A 160 3.26 -4.78 11.93
C TYR A 160 2.17 -5.65 12.58
N LEU A 161 2.12 -6.94 12.27
CA LEU A 161 1.18 -7.86 12.93
C LEU A 161 1.53 -8.06 14.42
N HIS A 162 2.81 -8.10 14.77
CA HIS A 162 3.23 -8.11 16.18
C HIS A 162 2.82 -6.82 16.91
N ILE A 163 2.92 -5.65 16.28
CA ILE A 163 2.35 -4.41 16.85
C ILE A 163 0.85 -4.58 17.09
N LYS A 164 0.11 -5.10 16.11
CA LYS A 164 -1.34 -5.29 16.21
C LYS A 164 -1.73 -6.28 17.32
N ARG A 165 -0.90 -7.28 17.56
CA ARG A 165 -1.03 -8.26 18.65
C ARG A 165 -0.56 -7.74 20.01
N ASN A 166 0.01 -6.52 20.05
CA ASN A 166 0.68 -5.91 21.21
C ASN A 166 1.98 -6.65 21.67
N ASN A 167 2.60 -7.42 20.79
CA ASN A 167 3.91 -8.04 21.00
C ASN A 167 5.02 -7.05 20.60
N ARG A 168 5.25 -6.04 21.45
CA ARG A 168 6.15 -4.92 21.14
C ARG A 168 7.61 -5.35 21.08
N THR A 169 8.03 -6.27 21.91
CA THR A 169 9.41 -6.79 21.96
C THR A 169 9.80 -7.42 20.63
N GLU A 170 8.96 -8.32 20.11
CA GLU A 170 9.16 -8.99 18.82
C GLU A 170 9.12 -7.99 17.66
N ALA A 171 8.15 -7.09 17.66
CA ALA A 171 8.05 -6.05 16.65
C ALA A 171 9.31 -5.18 16.62
N ARG A 172 9.80 -4.76 17.78
CA ARG A 172 11.02 -3.96 17.93
C ARG A 172 12.24 -4.70 17.39
N ALA A 173 12.40 -5.97 17.75
CA ALA A 173 13.52 -6.78 17.27
C ALA A 173 13.51 -6.89 15.75
N ILE A 174 12.35 -7.17 15.14
CA ILE A 174 12.18 -7.26 13.69
C ILE A 174 12.55 -5.94 13.01
N PHE A 175 11.95 -4.83 13.42
CA PHE A 175 12.20 -3.53 12.78
C PHE A 175 13.63 -3.03 12.99
N SER A 176 14.24 -3.29 14.17
CA SER A 176 15.64 -2.93 14.43
C SER A 176 16.60 -3.68 13.53
N GLN A 177 16.39 -4.99 13.33
CA GLN A 177 17.18 -5.80 12.39
C GLN A 177 17.02 -5.33 10.95
N LEU A 178 15.78 -5.04 10.54
CA LEU A 178 15.51 -4.51 9.19
C LEU A 178 16.14 -3.14 8.97
N LEU A 179 16.09 -2.25 9.96
CA LEU A 179 16.69 -0.92 9.87
C LEU A 179 18.21 -0.98 9.78
N ALA A 180 18.87 -1.92 10.50
CA ALA A 180 20.30 -2.13 10.39
C ALA A 180 20.70 -2.59 8.98
N ALA A 181 19.89 -3.40 8.31
CA ALA A 181 20.15 -3.87 6.95
C ALA A 181 19.78 -2.84 5.86
N ALA A 182 18.73 -2.02 6.10
CA ALA A 182 18.22 -1.03 5.15
C ALA A 182 17.84 0.27 5.90
N PRO A 183 18.80 1.17 6.18
CA PRO A 183 18.60 2.35 7.03
C PRO A 183 17.61 3.39 6.49
N GLU A 184 17.37 3.38 5.17
CA GLU A 184 16.52 4.35 4.47
C GLU A 184 15.23 3.71 3.95
N ARG A 185 14.73 2.70 4.64
CA ARG A 185 13.48 2.07 4.26
C ARG A 185 12.31 2.68 5.02
N TYR A 186 11.44 3.41 4.30
CA TYR A 186 10.32 4.18 4.86
C TYR A 186 9.42 3.38 5.80
N ASP A 187 8.93 2.22 5.35
CA ASP A 187 8.02 1.36 6.11
C ASP A 187 8.65 0.81 7.40
N VAL A 188 9.96 0.55 7.38
CA VAL A 188 10.72 0.09 8.55
C VAL A 188 10.92 1.23 9.55
N LEU A 189 11.27 2.44 9.07
CA LEU A 189 11.38 3.63 9.91
C LEU A 189 10.08 3.91 10.67
N VAL A 190 8.95 3.92 9.93
CA VAL A 190 7.62 4.14 10.53
C VAL A 190 7.24 3.03 11.49
N GLY A 191 7.55 1.77 11.16
CA GLY A 191 7.27 0.61 12.02
C GLY A 191 8.02 0.68 13.35
N LEU A 192 9.34 0.96 13.32
CA LEU A 192 10.15 1.09 14.54
C LEU A 192 9.72 2.30 15.36
N ALA A 193 9.50 3.45 14.72
CA ALA A 193 9.01 4.65 15.41
C ALA A 193 7.69 4.39 16.13
N LYS A 194 6.78 3.64 15.49
CA LYS A 194 5.50 3.28 16.11
C LYS A 194 5.68 2.42 17.36
N VAL A 195 6.58 1.43 17.33
CA VAL A 195 6.89 0.61 18.51
C VAL A 195 7.47 1.49 19.63
N MET A 196 8.47 2.34 19.32
CA MET A 196 9.09 3.23 20.30
C MET A 196 8.06 4.20 20.93
N ALA A 197 7.16 4.75 20.11
CA ALA A 197 6.09 5.61 20.63
C ALA A 197 5.14 4.84 21.58
N LEU A 198 4.81 3.58 21.27
CA LEU A 198 4.01 2.73 22.15
C LEU A 198 4.74 2.38 23.46
N ASP A 199 6.06 2.37 23.46
CA ASP A 199 6.91 2.13 24.62
C ASP A 199 7.22 3.44 25.41
N GLY A 200 6.69 4.60 24.95
CA GLY A 200 6.91 5.90 25.58
C GLY A 200 8.23 6.56 25.20
N GLU A 201 9.00 6.02 24.29
CA GLU A 201 10.28 6.56 23.80
C GLU A 201 10.02 7.65 22.72
N TYR A 202 9.25 8.67 23.09
CA TYR A 202 8.73 9.66 22.14
C TYR A 202 9.80 10.45 21.39
N ALA A 203 10.94 10.75 22.03
CA ALA A 203 12.03 11.48 21.39
C ALA A 203 12.66 10.63 20.24
N ALA A 204 12.99 9.38 20.51
CA ALA A 204 13.54 8.47 19.51
C ALA A 204 12.53 8.18 18.38
N ALA A 205 11.25 8.04 18.73
CA ALA A 205 10.18 7.86 17.74
C ALA A 205 10.05 9.10 16.83
N ALA A 206 10.10 10.31 17.40
CA ALA A 206 10.03 11.56 16.66
C ALA A 206 11.17 11.70 15.65
N ASP A 207 12.39 11.32 16.01
CA ASP A 207 13.54 11.34 15.09
C ASP A 207 13.35 10.39 13.90
N LEU A 208 12.84 9.19 14.13
CA LEU A 208 12.54 8.24 13.06
C LEU A 208 11.40 8.73 12.17
N TYR A 209 10.35 9.32 12.74
CA TYR A 209 9.26 9.92 11.96
C TYR A 209 9.73 11.13 11.13
N ARG A 210 10.63 11.97 11.64
CA ARG A 210 11.24 13.07 10.85
C ARG A 210 12.04 12.52 9.67
N ARG A 211 12.84 11.47 9.88
CA ARG A 211 13.55 10.80 8.78
C ARG A 211 12.58 10.24 7.74
N ALA A 212 11.52 9.56 8.15
CA ALA A 212 10.49 9.04 7.26
C ALA A 212 9.80 10.16 6.46
N LEU A 213 9.47 11.29 7.09
CA LEU A 213 8.89 12.46 6.43
C LEU A 213 9.86 13.14 5.47
N GLY A 214 11.17 13.04 5.69
CA GLY A 214 12.17 13.47 4.70
C GLY A 214 12.06 12.70 3.38
N MET A 215 11.62 11.45 3.41
CA MET A 215 11.39 10.61 2.23
C MET A 215 9.99 10.83 1.61
N ARG A 216 8.99 11.04 2.46
CA ARG A 216 7.58 11.26 2.06
C ARG A 216 6.99 12.44 2.83
N PRO A 217 7.24 13.67 2.37
CA PRO A 217 6.82 14.88 3.09
C PRO A 217 5.31 15.01 3.25
N ASP A 218 4.53 14.45 2.33
CA ASP A 218 3.06 14.57 2.31
C ASP A 218 2.33 13.45 3.06
N ASP A 219 3.07 12.54 3.74
CA ASP A 219 2.41 11.45 4.48
C ASP A 219 1.75 11.96 5.77
N ALA A 220 0.43 12.13 5.70
CA ALA A 220 -0.37 12.67 6.78
C ALA A 220 -0.36 11.77 8.03
N VAL A 221 -0.29 10.44 7.87
CA VAL A 221 -0.29 9.50 9.00
C VAL A 221 1.01 9.61 9.79
N THR A 222 2.16 9.63 9.12
CA THR A 222 3.47 9.80 9.77
C THR A 222 3.58 11.18 10.42
N ARG A 223 3.03 12.23 9.79
CA ARG A 223 2.99 13.58 10.38
C ARG A 223 2.10 13.63 11.63
N THR A 224 0.96 12.93 11.63
CA THR A 224 0.10 12.78 12.81
C THR A 224 0.89 12.15 13.96
N ASN A 225 1.57 11.05 13.70
CA ASN A 225 2.33 10.33 14.71
C ASN A 225 3.48 11.17 15.26
N LEU A 226 4.18 11.95 14.42
CA LEU A 226 5.19 12.91 14.87
C LEU A 226 4.57 13.97 15.78
N GLY A 227 3.43 14.56 15.38
CA GLY A 227 2.74 15.56 16.20
C GLY A 227 2.31 15.02 17.57
N VAL A 228 1.83 13.77 17.62
CA VAL A 228 1.51 13.10 18.90
C VAL A 228 2.78 12.94 19.76
N CYS A 229 3.88 12.45 19.20
CA CYS A 229 5.14 12.32 19.95
C CYS A 229 5.60 13.67 20.52
N GLN A 230 5.49 14.76 19.74
CA GLN A 230 5.85 16.11 20.19
C GLN A 230 4.94 16.58 21.33
N LEU A 231 3.64 16.33 21.26
CA LEU A 231 2.72 16.65 22.35
C LEU A 231 3.06 15.86 23.62
N GLU A 232 3.35 14.56 23.50
CA GLU A 232 3.73 13.74 24.66
C GLU A 232 5.03 14.22 25.32
N MET A 233 5.97 14.82 24.57
CA MET A 233 7.18 15.44 25.09
C MET A 233 6.97 16.85 25.65
N GLY A 234 5.75 17.41 25.56
CA GLY A 234 5.46 18.77 25.97
C GLY A 234 5.83 19.83 24.92
N GLU A 235 6.27 19.47 23.74
CA GLU A 235 6.56 20.35 22.60
C GLU A 235 5.26 20.79 21.92
N ARG A 236 4.40 21.46 22.69
CA ARG A 236 3.01 21.72 22.31
C ARG A 236 2.86 22.46 21.00
N GLU A 237 3.63 23.54 20.79
CA GLU A 237 3.53 24.37 19.58
C GLU A 237 3.87 23.57 18.32
N ALA A 238 4.93 22.76 18.39
CA ALA A 238 5.34 21.90 17.27
C ALA A 238 4.31 20.81 16.96
N GLY A 239 3.79 20.13 18.00
CA GLY A 239 2.78 19.11 17.87
C GLY A 239 1.46 19.65 17.29
N GLU A 240 0.98 20.79 17.82
CA GLU A 240 -0.21 21.47 17.30
C GLU A 240 -0.02 21.94 15.84
N ALA A 241 1.19 22.41 15.48
CA ALA A 241 1.50 22.80 14.10
C ALA A 241 1.46 21.62 13.14
N CYS A 242 2.02 20.46 13.53
CA CYS A 242 1.91 19.22 12.75
C CYS A 242 0.45 18.83 12.48
N LEU A 243 -0.40 18.85 13.50
CA LEU A 243 -1.82 18.47 13.39
C LEU A 243 -2.64 19.48 12.58
N ARG A 244 -2.36 20.79 12.71
CA ARG A 244 -2.97 21.81 11.84
C ARG A 244 -2.60 21.65 10.37
N ALA A 245 -1.33 21.36 10.08
CA ALA A 245 -0.88 21.12 8.70
C ALA A 245 -1.62 19.96 8.02
N ILE A 246 -2.00 18.94 8.78
CA ILE A 246 -2.79 17.81 8.27
C ILE A 246 -4.21 18.25 7.91
N ALA A 247 -4.86 19.02 8.78
CA ALA A 247 -6.22 19.50 8.55
C ALA A 247 -6.31 20.42 7.31
N HIS A 248 -5.25 21.19 7.02
CA HIS A 248 -5.16 21.98 5.79
C HIS A 248 -4.87 21.16 4.54
N GLY A 249 -3.93 20.22 4.62
CA GLY A 249 -3.51 19.40 3.47
C GLY A 249 -4.48 18.25 3.15
N ALA A 250 -5.21 17.76 4.14
CA ALA A 250 -6.15 16.65 4.03
C ALA A 250 -7.35 16.87 4.97
N PRO A 251 -8.33 17.72 4.57
CA PRO A 251 -9.47 18.08 5.42
C PRO A 251 -10.28 16.89 5.95
N GLN A 252 -10.34 15.80 5.20
CA GLN A 252 -10.97 14.54 5.61
C GLN A 252 -10.33 13.91 6.86
N LEU A 253 -9.09 14.28 7.18
CA LEU A 253 -8.35 13.80 8.36
C LEU A 253 -8.44 14.78 9.56
N ALA A 254 -9.15 15.90 9.43
CA ALA A 254 -9.27 16.90 10.49
C ALA A 254 -9.86 16.31 11.80
N GLY A 255 -10.86 15.42 11.67
CA GLY A 255 -11.41 14.70 12.82
C GLY A 255 -10.39 13.82 13.55
N GLN A 256 -9.55 13.13 12.80
CA GLN A 256 -8.46 12.33 13.36
C GLN A 256 -7.40 13.20 14.06
N ALA A 257 -7.03 14.32 13.45
CA ALA A 257 -6.09 15.27 14.04
C ALA A 257 -6.63 15.82 15.38
N LEU A 258 -7.94 16.16 15.46
CA LEU A 258 -8.57 16.59 16.71
C LEU A 258 -8.60 15.49 17.76
N THR A 259 -8.90 14.26 17.37
CA THR A 259 -8.89 13.11 18.29
C THR A 259 -7.48 12.89 18.85
N SER A 260 -6.46 12.93 18.01
CA SER A 260 -5.06 12.80 18.42
C SER A 260 -4.64 13.92 19.35
N LEU A 261 -5.06 15.16 19.07
CA LEU A 261 -4.79 16.32 19.92
C LEU A 261 -5.46 16.18 21.30
N ALA A 262 -6.71 15.71 21.34
CA ALA A 262 -7.44 15.53 22.58
C ALA A 262 -6.92 14.36 23.44
N ALA A 263 -6.37 13.33 22.79
CA ALA A 263 -5.87 12.14 23.48
C ALA A 263 -4.45 12.31 24.04
N ALA A 264 -3.64 13.23 23.51
CA ALA A 264 -2.27 13.44 23.94
C ALA A 264 -2.19 14.13 25.32
N SER A 265 -1.19 13.77 26.15
CA SER A 265 -1.01 14.26 27.52
C SER A 265 -0.91 15.79 27.62
N HIS A 266 -0.26 16.43 26.65
CA HIS A 266 -0.13 17.89 26.58
C HIS A 266 -0.96 18.48 25.43
N GLY A 267 -1.98 17.77 25.00
CA GLY A 267 -2.86 18.18 23.91
C GLY A 267 -3.91 19.22 24.32
N ARG A 268 -4.94 19.36 23.52
CA ARG A 268 -6.02 20.33 23.71
C ARG A 268 -7.37 19.69 23.40
N PHE A 269 -8.33 19.93 24.29
CA PHE A 269 -9.71 19.52 24.09
C PHE A 269 -10.59 20.73 23.75
N PHE A 270 -11.51 20.57 22.82
CA PHE A 270 -12.45 21.63 22.42
C PHE A 270 -13.88 21.24 22.77
N LEU A 271 -14.54 22.08 23.57
CA LEU A 271 -15.95 21.88 23.93
C LEU A 271 -16.94 22.29 22.83
N ARG A 272 -16.49 23.13 21.88
CA ARG A 272 -17.32 23.64 20.79
C ARG A 272 -16.70 23.30 19.44
N PRO A 273 -17.47 22.73 18.49
CA PRO A 273 -16.96 22.45 17.14
C PRO A 273 -16.38 23.67 16.43
N SER A 274 -17.00 24.86 16.59
CA SER A 274 -16.50 26.11 16.01
C SER A 274 -15.14 26.52 16.54
N ALA A 275 -14.84 26.27 17.81
CA ALA A 275 -13.51 26.53 18.38
C ALA A 275 -12.46 25.56 17.82
N ALA A 276 -12.82 24.32 17.58
CA ALA A 276 -11.96 23.34 16.94
C ALA A 276 -11.70 23.71 15.46
N ALA A 277 -12.72 24.09 14.70
CA ALA A 277 -12.60 24.54 13.32
C ALA A 277 -11.69 25.77 13.20
N LYS A 278 -11.88 26.75 14.10
CA LYS A 278 -11.02 27.95 14.18
C LYS A 278 -9.57 27.60 14.47
N PHE A 279 -9.33 26.70 15.41
CA PHE A 279 -8.00 26.23 15.76
C PHE A 279 -7.31 25.55 14.58
N LEU A 280 -8.03 24.74 13.84
CA LEU A 280 -7.53 24.05 12.65
C LEU A 280 -7.44 24.95 11.41
N GLY A 281 -8.04 26.16 11.44
CA GLY A 281 -8.08 27.07 10.29
C GLY A 281 -8.99 26.61 9.15
N ILE A 282 -10.03 25.81 9.43
CA ILE A 282 -10.98 25.26 8.46
C ILE A 282 -12.36 25.93 8.53
N GLU A 283 -12.42 27.16 9.06
CA GLU A 283 -13.67 27.95 9.11
C GLU A 283 -14.10 28.31 7.67
N GLY A 284 -15.26 27.79 7.25
CA GLY A 284 -15.94 28.23 6.03
C GLY A 284 -15.77 27.31 4.81
N SER A 285 -15.47 26.03 5.00
CA SER A 285 -15.49 25.02 3.92
C SER A 285 -16.88 24.40 3.79
#